data_8235474f1c25e595aa0c66170f98cc62
#
_entry.id   8235474f1c25e595aa0c66170f98cc62
#
_cell.length_a   1.000
_cell.length_b   1.000
_cell.length_c   1.000
_cell.angle_alpha   90.00
_cell.angle_beta   90.00
_cell.angle_gamma   90.00
#
_symmetry.space_group_name_H-M   'P 1'
#
loop_
_entity.id
_entity.type
_entity.pdbx_description
1 polymer ?
#
loop_
_entity_poly.entity_id
_entity_poly.type
_entity_poly.pdbx_seq_one_letter_code
_entity_poly.pdbx_strand_id
1 'polypeptide(L)'
;GYLSDLGGPSANMYHMRGNDEALCKKCKRPSCIHPKVCPNLNSSHRPLLDIYHAVDALPGIKKSFIGSGVRYDLLLHRSKDPETNKSTAEYTRELIARHVSGRLKVAPEHTSERVLSIMRKPSFSQFQEFKKIFDRINREEGLRQQLIPYFISSHPGCREEDMAELAVITKRLDFQLEQVQDFTPTPMTVATEAWYTGF
;
A
#
# COMPACT_ATOMS: atom_id res chain seq x y z
N GLY A 1 -23.33 -2.09 15.45
CA GLY A 1 -22.40 -3.17 15.12
C GLY A 1 -21.04 -2.65 14.67
N TYR A 2 -20.14 -3.56 14.33
CA TYR A 2 -18.83 -3.28 13.78
C TYR A 2 -18.75 -3.89 12.37
N LEU A 3 -18.21 -3.12 11.42
CA LEU A 3 -17.82 -3.64 10.11
C LEU A 3 -16.33 -3.95 10.14
N SER A 4 -15.97 -5.21 9.87
CA SER A 4 -14.59 -5.67 10.00
C SER A 4 -13.70 -5.27 8.83
N ASP A 5 -14.27 -5.07 7.63
CA ASP A 5 -13.52 -4.66 6.45
C ASP A 5 -14.40 -3.94 5.43
N LEU A 6 -14.11 -2.65 5.21
CA LEU A 6 -14.65 -1.84 4.10
C LEU A 6 -13.66 -1.76 2.92
N GLY A 7 -12.61 -2.55 2.98
CA GLY A 7 -11.58 -2.56 1.97
C GLY A 7 -11.87 -3.52 0.81
N GLY A 8 -10.86 -3.71 0.02
CA GLY A 8 -10.79 -4.64 -1.11
C GLY A 8 -9.33 -5.09 -1.28
N PRO A 9 -8.95 -5.76 -2.38
CA PRO A 9 -7.58 -6.25 -2.59
C PRO A 9 -6.48 -5.18 -2.40
N SER A 10 -6.84 -3.91 -2.65
CA SER A 10 -6.06 -2.73 -2.27
C SER A 10 -7.04 -1.69 -1.76
N ALA A 11 -7.09 -1.53 -0.45
CA ALA A 11 -8.15 -0.76 0.22
C ALA A 11 -8.31 0.68 -0.30
N ASN A 12 -7.25 1.32 -0.77
CA ASN A 12 -7.26 2.71 -1.21
C ASN A 12 -7.14 2.89 -2.73
N MET A 13 -7.64 1.96 -3.52
CA MET A 13 -7.65 2.09 -5.00
C MET A 13 -9.06 2.22 -5.59
N TYR A 14 -10.06 2.37 -4.77
CA TYR A 14 -11.44 2.49 -5.23
C TYR A 14 -11.62 3.68 -6.18
N HIS A 15 -12.27 3.43 -7.30
CA HIS A 15 -12.60 4.43 -8.32
C HIS A 15 -11.40 5.12 -9.01
N MET A 16 -10.17 4.61 -8.82
CA MET A 16 -8.99 5.12 -9.50
C MET A 16 -8.95 4.63 -10.94
N ARG A 17 -9.09 5.56 -11.90
CA ARG A 17 -9.06 5.31 -13.34
C ARG A 17 -8.43 6.47 -14.10
N GLY A 18 -8.18 6.31 -15.39
CA GLY A 18 -7.70 7.41 -16.22
C GLY A 18 -8.73 8.53 -16.35
N ASN A 19 -8.30 9.77 -16.23
CA ASN A 19 -9.14 10.96 -16.43
C ASN A 19 -9.56 11.09 -17.90
N ASP A 20 -8.64 10.80 -18.83
CA ASP A 20 -8.90 10.78 -20.27
C ASP A 20 -8.85 9.34 -20.79
N GLU A 21 -10.00 8.80 -21.12
CA GLU A 21 -10.13 7.44 -21.66
C GLU A 21 -9.54 7.28 -23.05
N ALA A 22 -9.52 8.34 -23.88
CA ALA A 22 -8.93 8.28 -25.21
C ALA A 22 -7.41 8.10 -25.15
N LEU A 23 -6.76 8.73 -24.18
CA LEU A 23 -5.34 8.49 -23.88
C LEU A 23 -5.12 7.06 -23.35
N CYS A 24 -5.99 6.58 -22.48
CA CYS A 24 -5.88 5.22 -21.93
C CYS A 24 -6.00 4.14 -23.02
N LYS A 25 -6.93 4.29 -23.97
CA LYS A 25 -7.11 3.34 -25.09
C LYS A 25 -5.87 3.17 -25.97
N LYS A 26 -5.02 4.20 -26.05
CA LYS A 26 -3.79 4.19 -26.84
C LYS A 26 -2.54 3.89 -25.98
N CYS A 27 -2.71 3.77 -24.69
CA CYS A 27 -1.60 3.63 -23.76
C CYS A 27 -0.99 2.22 -23.81
N LYS A 28 0.35 2.16 -23.90
CA LYS A 28 1.12 0.91 -23.87
C LYS A 28 1.82 0.67 -22.53
N ARG A 29 1.57 1.49 -21.52
CA ARG A 29 2.18 1.31 -20.20
C ARG A 29 1.61 0.06 -19.53
N PRO A 30 2.46 -0.80 -18.97
CA PRO A 30 1.99 -2.00 -18.28
C PRO A 30 1.36 -1.70 -16.91
N SER A 31 1.60 -0.51 -16.35
CA SER A 31 1.08 -0.09 -15.05
C SER A 31 0.82 1.40 -14.99
N CYS A 32 -0.29 1.80 -14.34
CA CYS A 32 -0.60 3.22 -14.09
C CYS A 32 0.11 3.78 -12.85
N ILE A 33 0.76 2.94 -12.05
CA ILE A 33 1.38 3.33 -10.78
C ILE A 33 2.88 3.04 -10.71
N HIS A 34 3.43 2.23 -11.62
CA HIS A 34 4.84 1.89 -11.65
C HIS A 34 5.46 2.22 -13.02
N PRO A 35 6.73 2.68 -13.10
CA PRO A 35 7.61 3.10 -11.99
C PRO A 35 7.21 4.45 -11.36
N LYS A 36 6.33 5.19 -11.99
CA LYS A 36 5.77 6.45 -11.50
C LYS A 36 4.27 6.47 -11.77
N VAL A 37 3.52 7.08 -10.86
CA VAL A 37 2.08 7.30 -11.05
C VAL A 37 1.82 8.03 -12.36
N CYS A 38 0.88 7.51 -13.14
CA CYS A 38 0.52 8.11 -14.44
C CYS A 38 -0.12 9.48 -14.22
N PRO A 39 0.31 10.52 -14.94
CA PRO A 39 -0.31 11.86 -14.82
C PRO A 39 -1.80 11.88 -15.19
N ASN A 40 -2.24 10.89 -16.00
CA ASN A 40 -3.65 10.73 -16.37
C ASN A 40 -4.45 9.92 -15.35
N LEU A 41 -3.84 9.40 -14.27
CA LEU A 41 -4.55 8.64 -13.26
C LEU A 41 -5.29 9.59 -12.31
N ASN A 42 -6.60 9.42 -12.17
CA ASN A 42 -7.34 9.98 -11.05
C ASN A 42 -6.95 9.21 -9.77
N SER A 43 -6.14 9.83 -8.93
CA SER A 43 -5.69 9.25 -7.66
C SER A 43 -6.40 9.87 -6.44
N SER A 44 -7.54 10.54 -6.65
CA SER A 44 -8.32 11.14 -5.56
C SER A 44 -8.91 10.05 -4.65
N HIS A 45 -8.76 10.26 -3.35
CA HIS A 45 -9.38 9.41 -2.32
C HIS A 45 -10.77 9.92 -1.87
N ARG A 46 -11.29 11.00 -2.47
CA ARG A 46 -12.61 11.54 -2.12
C ARG A 46 -13.73 10.50 -2.18
N PRO A 47 -13.85 9.66 -3.25
CA PRO A 47 -14.90 8.65 -3.32
C PRO A 47 -14.87 7.63 -2.17
N LEU A 48 -13.69 7.33 -1.63
CA LEU A 48 -13.55 6.45 -0.46
C LEU A 48 -13.97 7.15 0.84
N LEU A 49 -13.57 8.40 1.03
CA LEU A 49 -14.01 9.21 2.17
C LEU A 49 -15.53 9.30 2.21
N ASP A 50 -16.16 9.55 1.07
CA ASP A 50 -17.63 9.65 0.98
C ASP A 50 -18.30 8.32 1.39
N ILE A 51 -17.72 7.18 1.00
CA ILE A 51 -18.19 5.86 1.42
C ILE A 51 -18.02 5.68 2.94
N TYR A 52 -16.86 6.03 3.49
CA TYR A 52 -16.60 5.86 4.92
C TYR A 52 -17.56 6.69 5.75
N HIS A 53 -17.77 7.97 5.38
CA HIS A 53 -18.72 8.85 6.04
C HIS A 53 -20.17 8.34 5.92
N ALA A 54 -20.56 7.85 4.73
CA ALA A 54 -21.89 7.30 4.53
C ALA A 54 -22.13 6.04 5.37
N VAL A 55 -21.14 5.15 5.46
CA VAL A 55 -21.23 3.92 6.26
C VAL A 55 -21.28 4.25 7.76
N ASP A 56 -20.42 5.14 8.23
CA ASP A 56 -20.36 5.50 9.64
C ASP A 56 -21.62 6.26 10.10
N ALA A 57 -22.36 6.89 9.17
CA ALA A 57 -23.66 7.52 9.43
C ALA A 57 -24.83 6.55 9.50
N LEU A 58 -24.66 5.27 9.13
CA LEU A 58 -25.75 4.28 9.15
C LEU A 58 -26.19 3.95 10.57
N PRO A 59 -27.50 3.90 10.85
CA PRO A 59 -27.99 3.47 12.13
C PRO A 59 -27.49 2.08 12.53
N GLY A 60 -26.96 1.95 13.73
CA GLY A 60 -26.46 0.67 14.25
C GLY A 60 -24.99 0.36 13.92
N ILE A 61 -24.32 1.14 13.09
CA ILE A 61 -22.87 1.06 12.89
C ILE A 61 -22.17 1.87 13.97
N LYS A 62 -21.34 1.20 14.76
CA LYS A 62 -20.51 1.84 15.79
C LYS A 62 -19.15 2.22 15.27
N LYS A 63 -18.55 1.38 14.43
CA LYS A 63 -17.28 1.60 13.75
C LYS A 63 -17.18 0.72 12.51
N SER A 64 -16.50 1.23 11.51
CA SER A 64 -16.07 0.51 10.33
C SER A 64 -14.54 0.43 10.27
N PHE A 65 -14.01 -0.72 9.86
CA PHE A 65 -12.57 -0.95 9.81
C PHE A 65 -12.13 -1.35 8.41
N ILE A 66 -10.82 -1.21 8.16
CA ILE A 66 -10.12 -1.71 6.99
C ILE A 66 -9.22 -2.86 7.42
N GLY A 67 -9.55 -4.07 6.98
CA GLY A 67 -8.76 -5.29 7.20
C GLY A 67 -7.75 -5.55 6.09
N SER A 68 -7.97 -4.95 4.92
CA SER A 68 -7.14 -5.07 3.73
C SER A 68 -5.91 -4.17 3.80
N GLY A 69 -4.85 -4.54 3.08
CA GLY A 69 -3.65 -3.72 2.96
C GLY A 69 -3.89 -2.44 2.15
N VAL A 70 -3.10 -1.41 2.45
CA VAL A 70 -3.14 -0.13 1.73
C VAL A 70 -1.89 0.07 0.89
N ARG A 71 -2.06 0.78 -0.22
CA ARG A 71 -0.97 1.22 -1.10
C ARG A 71 -0.44 2.57 -0.60
N TYR A 72 0.60 2.50 0.21
CA TYR A 72 1.23 3.71 0.78
C TYR A 72 1.89 4.60 -0.28
N ASP A 73 2.33 4.05 -1.40
CA ASP A 73 2.86 4.82 -2.52
C ASP A 73 1.82 5.80 -3.10
N LEU A 74 0.55 5.43 -3.13
CA LEU A 74 -0.54 6.34 -3.53
C LEU A 74 -0.86 7.37 -2.45
N LEU A 75 -0.67 7.04 -1.18
CA LEU A 75 -0.83 8.01 -0.07
C LEU A 75 0.29 9.06 -0.04
N LEU A 76 1.49 8.69 -0.52
CA LEU A 76 2.64 9.58 -0.63
C LEU A 76 2.68 10.36 -1.95
N HIS A 77 1.90 9.92 -2.95
CA HIS A 77 1.90 10.57 -4.26
C HIS A 77 1.43 12.01 -4.18
N ARG A 78 2.13 12.89 -4.90
CA ARG A 78 1.76 14.30 -5.07
C ARG A 78 1.21 14.52 -6.47
N SER A 79 -0.09 14.72 -6.55
CA SER A 79 -0.78 15.11 -7.78
C SER A 79 -0.49 16.58 -8.12
N LYS A 80 -0.65 16.94 -9.38
CA LYS A 80 -0.67 18.36 -9.79
C LYS A 80 -1.95 19.07 -9.33
N ASP A 81 -3.00 18.32 -9.06
CA ASP A 81 -4.27 18.85 -8.57
C ASP A 81 -4.24 18.98 -7.03
N PRO A 82 -4.39 20.22 -6.49
CA PRO A 82 -4.38 20.47 -5.05
C PRO A 82 -5.52 19.75 -4.31
N GLU A 83 -6.71 19.62 -4.91
CA GLU A 83 -7.85 18.95 -4.28
C GLU A 83 -7.60 17.44 -4.12
N THR A 84 -6.95 16.81 -5.09
CA THR A 84 -6.49 15.42 -4.96
C THR A 84 -5.51 15.28 -3.79
N ASN A 85 -4.54 16.19 -3.64
CA ASN A 85 -3.60 16.15 -2.52
C ASN A 85 -4.29 16.35 -1.17
N LYS A 86 -5.28 17.25 -1.11
CA LYS A 86 -6.08 17.49 0.08
C LYS A 86 -6.88 16.25 0.46
N SER A 87 -7.60 15.65 -0.49
CA SER A 87 -8.38 14.43 -0.24
C SER A 87 -7.49 13.24 0.18
N THR A 88 -6.28 13.14 -0.36
CA THR A 88 -5.31 12.10 0.04
C THR A 88 -4.81 12.30 1.47
N ALA A 89 -4.53 13.54 1.87
CA ALA A 89 -4.11 13.85 3.24
C ALA A 89 -5.25 13.60 4.25
N GLU A 90 -6.47 14.02 3.91
CA GLU A 90 -7.68 13.77 4.70
C GLU A 90 -7.93 12.28 4.86
N TYR A 91 -7.92 11.52 3.74
CA TYR A 91 -8.08 10.07 3.76
C TYR A 91 -7.02 9.37 4.61
N THR A 92 -5.76 9.76 4.49
CA THR A 92 -4.67 9.15 5.27
C THR A 92 -4.89 9.32 6.76
N ARG A 93 -5.31 10.51 7.19
CA ARG A 93 -5.61 10.79 8.60
C ARG A 93 -6.85 10.04 9.07
N GLU A 94 -7.94 10.08 8.31
CA GLU A 94 -9.20 9.40 8.60
C GLU A 94 -8.99 7.89 8.74
N LEU A 95 -8.32 7.28 7.75
CA LEU A 95 -7.99 5.85 7.77
C LEU A 95 -7.29 5.47 9.07
N ILE A 96 -6.20 6.15 9.39
CA ILE A 96 -5.37 5.81 10.57
C ILE A 96 -6.13 6.10 11.87
N ALA A 97 -6.77 7.26 11.96
CA ALA A 97 -7.44 7.68 13.18
C ALA A 97 -8.70 6.87 13.52
N ARG A 98 -9.44 6.41 12.50
CA ARG A 98 -10.79 5.85 12.70
C ARG A 98 -10.99 4.43 12.21
N HIS A 99 -10.33 4.03 11.11
CA HIS A 99 -10.62 2.78 10.40
C HIS A 99 -9.57 1.68 10.58
N VAL A 100 -8.53 1.92 11.37
CA VAL A 100 -7.57 0.89 11.78
C VAL A 100 -7.97 0.31 13.13
N SER A 101 -8.18 -1.01 13.18
CA SER A 101 -8.60 -1.73 14.39
C SER A 101 -7.43 -2.08 15.33
N GLY A 102 -6.33 -1.32 15.29
CA GLY A 102 -5.09 -1.56 16.04
C GLY A 102 -3.94 -2.06 15.18
N ARG A 103 -4.20 -2.67 14.03
CA ARG A 103 -3.19 -3.22 13.11
C ARG A 103 -3.49 -2.82 11.67
N LEU A 104 -2.55 -2.16 11.00
CA LEU A 104 -2.64 -1.83 9.59
C LEU A 104 -1.66 -2.68 8.78
N LYS A 105 -2.18 -3.48 7.86
CA LYS A 105 -1.37 -4.28 6.94
C LYS A 105 -0.82 -3.41 5.82
N VAL A 106 0.45 -3.57 5.53
CA VAL A 106 1.15 -2.90 4.41
C VAL A 106 2.12 -3.87 3.76
N ALA A 107 2.37 -3.72 2.48
CA ALA A 107 3.19 -4.65 1.72
C ALA A 107 4.43 -3.94 1.15
N PRO A 108 5.50 -3.71 1.95
CA PRO A 108 6.79 -3.26 1.44
C PRO A 108 7.47 -4.33 0.58
N GLU A 109 7.12 -5.60 0.74
CA GLU A 109 7.55 -6.78 0.01
C GLU A 109 9.02 -7.15 0.24
N HIS A 110 9.93 -6.19 0.22
CA HIS A 110 11.37 -6.37 0.48
C HIS A 110 12.02 -5.07 0.93
N THR A 111 13.28 -5.13 1.39
CA THR A 111 14.09 -3.95 1.74
C THR A 111 15.13 -3.60 0.68
N SER A 112 15.57 -4.58 -0.13
CA SER A 112 16.54 -4.39 -1.21
C SER A 112 15.91 -3.69 -2.42
N GLU A 113 16.44 -2.52 -2.81
CA GLU A 113 15.97 -1.78 -3.99
C GLU A 113 16.12 -2.58 -5.29
N ARG A 114 17.13 -3.44 -5.38
CA ARG A 114 17.34 -4.32 -6.53
C ARG A 114 16.19 -5.33 -6.65
N VAL A 115 15.81 -5.97 -5.56
CA VAL A 115 14.71 -6.93 -5.52
C VAL A 115 13.38 -6.23 -5.78
N LEU A 116 13.13 -5.08 -5.14
CA LEU A 116 11.92 -4.28 -5.34
C LEU A 116 11.76 -3.80 -6.79
N SER A 117 12.87 -3.45 -7.45
CA SER A 117 12.85 -3.08 -8.88
C SER A 117 12.39 -4.24 -9.76
N ILE A 118 12.87 -5.46 -9.52
CA ILE A 118 12.44 -6.68 -10.23
C ILE A 118 10.96 -6.96 -9.95
N MET A 119 10.54 -6.83 -8.71
CA MET A 119 9.13 -6.97 -8.30
C MET A 119 8.22 -5.86 -8.85
N ARG A 120 8.77 -4.79 -9.42
CA ARG A 120 8.04 -3.58 -9.83
C ARG A 120 7.27 -2.95 -8.67
N LYS A 121 7.89 -2.93 -7.49
CA LYS A 121 7.33 -2.36 -6.26
C LYS A 121 7.96 -0.99 -5.93
N PRO A 122 7.29 -0.19 -5.10
CA PRO A 122 7.85 1.05 -4.60
C PRO A 122 9.15 0.82 -3.80
N SER A 123 10.03 1.82 -3.79
CA SER A 123 11.23 1.81 -2.95
C SER A 123 10.90 1.64 -1.47
N PHE A 124 11.76 0.94 -0.73
CA PHE A 124 11.62 0.77 0.71
C PHE A 124 11.66 2.10 1.47
N SER A 125 12.32 3.10 0.92
CA SER A 125 12.33 4.46 1.48
C SER A 125 10.92 5.08 1.55
N GLN A 126 10.03 4.77 0.61
CA GLN A 126 8.64 5.22 0.66
C GLN A 126 7.87 4.55 1.81
N PHE A 127 8.13 3.27 2.07
CA PHE A 127 7.56 2.62 3.25
C PHE A 127 8.03 3.30 4.56
N GLN A 128 9.31 3.64 4.65
CA GLN A 128 9.84 4.36 5.81
C GLN A 128 9.21 5.76 5.97
N GLU A 129 8.96 6.46 4.86
CA GLU A 129 8.25 7.75 4.88
C GLU A 129 6.81 7.58 5.36
N PHE A 130 6.11 6.59 4.84
CA PHE A 130 4.75 6.28 5.30
C PHE A 130 4.73 5.91 6.79
N LYS A 131 5.69 5.11 7.26
CA LYS A 131 5.82 4.78 8.69
C LYS A 131 5.93 6.03 9.55
N LYS A 132 6.71 7.02 9.15
CA LYS A 132 6.82 8.30 9.88
C LYS A 132 5.47 9.02 9.96
N ILE A 133 4.68 9.01 8.88
CA ILE A 133 3.34 9.60 8.86
C ILE A 133 2.41 8.83 9.80
N PHE A 134 2.43 7.51 9.73
CA PHE A 134 1.62 6.64 10.59
C PHE A 134 1.95 6.86 12.08
N ASP A 135 3.23 6.85 12.45
CA ASP A 135 3.67 7.05 13.82
C ASP A 135 3.32 8.45 14.34
N ARG A 136 3.40 9.47 13.48
CA ARG A 136 3.00 10.84 13.82
C ARG A 136 1.51 10.93 14.12
N ILE A 137 0.64 10.40 13.23
CA ILE A 137 -0.80 10.43 13.43
C ILE A 137 -1.18 9.65 14.69
N ASN A 138 -0.60 8.46 14.92
CA ASN A 138 -0.83 7.71 16.15
C ASN A 138 -0.53 8.53 17.41
N ARG A 139 0.57 9.27 17.40
CA ARG A 139 0.98 10.11 18.52
C ARG A 139 0.03 11.31 18.72
N GLU A 140 -0.35 11.96 17.62
CA GLU A 140 -1.28 13.10 17.64
C GLU A 140 -2.68 12.70 18.14
N GLU A 141 -3.15 11.50 17.77
CA GLU A 141 -4.47 10.96 18.13
C GLU A 141 -4.45 10.12 19.42
N GLY A 142 -3.29 9.97 20.08
CA GLY A 142 -3.15 9.16 21.30
C GLY A 142 -3.38 7.65 21.07
N LEU A 143 -3.12 7.15 19.86
CA LEU A 143 -3.36 5.75 19.47
C LEU A 143 -2.10 4.88 19.70
N ARG A 144 -2.32 3.56 19.82
CA ARG A 144 -1.26 2.55 19.97
C ARG A 144 -1.38 1.47 18.90
N GLN A 145 -1.50 1.90 17.65
CA GLN A 145 -1.64 0.98 16.52
C GLN A 145 -0.26 0.53 16.02
N GLN A 146 -0.25 -0.59 15.30
CA GLN A 146 0.95 -1.18 14.73
C GLN A 146 0.83 -1.32 13.20
N LEU A 147 1.93 -1.08 12.47
CA LEU A 147 2.08 -1.52 11.11
C LEU A 147 2.48 -2.99 11.09
N ILE A 148 1.80 -3.77 10.27
CA ILE A 148 2.14 -5.17 10.02
C ILE A 148 2.69 -5.27 8.60
N PRO A 149 4.02 -5.23 8.43
CA PRO A 149 4.64 -5.31 7.13
C PRO A 149 4.61 -6.75 6.61
N TYR A 150 4.27 -6.89 5.34
CA TYR A 150 4.35 -8.15 4.59
C TYR A 150 5.62 -8.15 3.76
N PHE A 151 6.41 -9.22 3.88
CA PHE A 151 7.64 -9.43 3.12
C PHE A 151 7.60 -10.74 2.34
N ILE A 152 8.32 -10.77 1.23
CA ILE A 152 8.51 -11.96 0.39
C ILE A 152 9.98 -12.34 0.43
N SER A 153 10.26 -13.59 0.82
CA SER A 153 11.58 -14.20 0.71
C SER A 153 11.71 -14.95 -0.62
N SER A 154 12.93 -15.22 -1.04
CA SER A 154 13.26 -16.11 -2.18
C SER A 154 12.63 -15.69 -3.51
N HIS A 155 12.27 -14.43 -3.70
CA HIS A 155 11.81 -13.92 -4.99
C HIS A 155 12.92 -14.04 -6.05
N PRO A 156 12.62 -14.33 -7.33
CA PRO A 156 13.61 -14.30 -8.41
C PRO A 156 14.49 -13.05 -8.33
N GLY A 157 15.80 -13.25 -8.37
CA GLY A 157 16.80 -12.20 -8.18
C GLY A 157 17.13 -11.84 -6.73
N CYS A 158 16.45 -12.39 -5.73
CA CYS A 158 16.82 -12.24 -4.33
C CYS A 158 18.05 -13.11 -4.01
N ARG A 159 19.00 -12.57 -3.25
CA ARG A 159 20.21 -13.24 -2.79
C ARG A 159 20.19 -13.39 -1.27
N GLU A 160 21.05 -14.23 -0.73
CA GLU A 160 21.17 -14.42 0.72
C GLU A 160 21.52 -13.12 1.45
N GLU A 161 22.36 -12.27 0.84
CA GLU A 161 22.73 -10.98 1.40
C GLU A 161 21.52 -10.04 1.51
N ASP A 162 20.62 -10.08 0.51
CA ASP A 162 19.38 -9.28 0.54
C ASP A 162 18.47 -9.70 1.71
N MET A 163 18.40 -11.01 2.00
CA MET A 163 17.63 -11.53 3.13
C MET A 163 18.30 -11.21 4.47
N ALA A 164 19.62 -11.28 4.55
CA ALA A 164 20.37 -10.88 5.74
C ALA A 164 20.16 -9.38 6.03
N GLU A 165 20.22 -8.53 5.00
CA GLU A 165 19.94 -7.09 5.14
C GLU A 165 18.50 -6.84 5.59
N LEU A 166 17.51 -7.55 5.01
CA LEU A 166 16.11 -7.48 5.43
C LEU A 166 15.98 -7.77 6.93
N ALA A 167 16.59 -8.85 7.41
CA ALA A 167 16.55 -9.22 8.81
C ALA A 167 17.16 -8.15 9.72
N VAL A 168 18.28 -7.55 9.32
CA VAL A 168 18.92 -6.45 10.07
C VAL A 168 18.05 -5.21 10.10
N ILE A 169 17.51 -4.80 8.97
CA ILE A 169 16.66 -3.59 8.84
C ILE A 169 15.38 -3.75 9.66
N THR A 170 14.70 -4.88 9.54
CA THR A 170 13.43 -5.13 10.26
C THR A 170 13.65 -5.17 11.78
N LYS A 171 14.76 -5.75 12.23
CA LYS A 171 15.15 -5.70 13.65
C LYS A 171 15.42 -4.29 14.14
N ARG A 172 16.12 -3.45 13.35
CA ARG A 172 16.37 -2.04 13.69
C ARG A 172 15.09 -1.19 13.75
N LEU A 173 14.09 -1.55 12.95
CA LEU A 173 12.79 -0.87 12.93
C LEU A 173 11.82 -1.43 13.99
N ASP A 174 12.28 -2.37 14.81
CA ASP A 174 11.50 -3.02 15.87
C ASP A 174 10.19 -3.68 15.35
N PHE A 175 10.25 -4.25 14.15
CA PHE A 175 9.14 -5.03 13.63
C PHE A 175 9.17 -6.45 14.16
N GLN A 176 8.07 -6.87 14.76
CA GLN A 176 7.77 -8.30 14.89
C GLN A 176 7.25 -8.79 13.54
N LEU A 177 8.08 -9.55 12.83
CA LEU A 177 7.72 -10.09 11.52
C LEU A 177 6.69 -11.21 11.69
N GLU A 178 5.44 -10.88 11.43
CA GLU A 178 4.34 -11.85 11.47
C GLU A 178 4.02 -12.44 10.09
N GLN A 179 4.41 -11.73 9.03
CA GLN A 179 4.04 -12.07 7.66
C GLN A 179 5.28 -12.01 6.74
N VAL A 180 6.05 -13.09 6.76
CA VAL A 180 7.07 -13.37 5.74
C VAL A 180 6.62 -14.61 4.98
N GLN A 181 6.49 -14.48 3.66
CA GLN A 181 6.08 -15.58 2.80
C GLN A 181 7.18 -15.88 1.80
N ASP A 182 7.46 -17.16 1.59
CA ASP A 182 8.32 -17.58 0.49
C ASP A 182 7.65 -17.33 -0.85
N PHE A 183 8.45 -16.93 -1.82
CA PHE A 183 7.95 -16.75 -3.18
C PHE A 183 7.30 -18.06 -3.66
N THR A 184 6.03 -17.95 -4.02
CA THR A 184 5.28 -19.06 -4.61
C THR A 184 5.01 -18.74 -6.08
N PRO A 185 5.55 -19.54 -7.02
CA PRO A 185 5.31 -19.35 -8.45
C PRO A 185 3.81 -19.39 -8.76
N THR A 186 3.28 -18.30 -9.30
CA THR A 186 1.89 -18.20 -9.74
C THR A 186 1.87 -18.27 -11.27
N PRO A 187 1.14 -19.22 -11.90
CA PRO A 187 1.07 -19.34 -13.35
C PRO A 187 0.76 -18.02 -14.06
N MET A 188 1.34 -17.81 -15.24
CA MET A 188 1.16 -16.62 -16.09
C MET A 188 1.69 -15.30 -15.49
N THR A 189 2.59 -15.36 -14.51
CA THR A 189 3.28 -14.18 -13.99
C THR A 189 4.71 -14.11 -14.49
N VAL A 190 5.21 -12.88 -14.74
CA VAL A 190 6.61 -12.64 -15.12
C VAL A 190 7.59 -13.16 -14.05
N ALA A 191 7.20 -13.08 -12.78
CA ALA A 191 8.03 -13.61 -11.70
C ALA A 191 8.17 -15.13 -11.75
N THR A 192 7.11 -15.86 -12.12
CA THR A 192 7.17 -17.32 -12.32
C THR A 192 8.02 -17.68 -13.53
N GLU A 193 7.90 -16.94 -14.62
CA GLU A 193 8.74 -17.12 -15.80
C GLU A 193 10.23 -16.91 -15.45
N ALA A 194 10.54 -15.83 -14.74
CA ALA A 194 11.89 -15.55 -14.28
C ALA A 194 12.42 -16.64 -13.33
N TRP A 195 11.58 -17.16 -12.45
CA TRP A 195 11.93 -18.25 -11.53
C TRP A 195 12.26 -19.54 -12.28
N TYR A 196 11.47 -19.89 -13.29
CA TYR A 196 11.64 -21.11 -14.08
C TYR A 196 12.85 -21.04 -15.02
N THR A 197 13.10 -19.89 -15.64
CA THR A 197 14.18 -19.71 -16.64
C THR A 197 15.55 -19.43 -16.02
N GLY A 198 15.62 -19.20 -14.72
CA GLY A 198 16.89 -18.86 -14.05
C GLY A 198 17.35 -17.44 -14.34
N PHE A 199 16.43 -16.53 -14.49
CA PHE A 199 16.59 -15.10 -14.79
C PHE A 199 17.72 -14.40 -14.00
#